data_3485a895c22c13205bad91bccadac97b
#
_entry.id   3485a895c22c13205bad91bccadac97b
#
_cell.length_a   1.000
_cell.length_b   1.000
_cell.length_c   1.000
_cell.angle_alpha   90.00
_cell.angle_beta   90.00
_cell.angle_gamma   90.00
#
_symmetry.space_group_name_H-M   'P 1'
#
loop_
_entity.id
_entity.type
_entity.pdbx_description
1 polymer ?
#
loop_
_entity_poly.entity_id
_entity_poly.type
_entity_poly.pdbx_seq_one_letter_code
_entity_poly.pdbx_strand_id
1 'polypeptide(L)'
;MPSAAVPDTDLARVRRWCAAAVPPRALDEVRVEHHVRGRSVTLCETRVPWDGKGDWTHYAFAQLRYRPDSTDWALYWRDRNGRWHEHVQGNRYVGSMDQLLAEVDDDPTAIFRG
;
A
#
# COMPACT_ATOMS: atom_id res chain seq x y z
N MET A 1 -6.41 4.24 27.09
CA MET A 1 -5.96 3.37 26.12
C MET A 1 -5.66 4.07 24.80
N PRO A 2 -4.68 3.68 24.18
CA PRO A 2 -4.38 4.34 22.95
C PRO A 2 -5.49 4.08 21.93
N SER A 3 -6.05 5.12 21.43
CA SER A 3 -6.88 5.00 20.27
C SER A 3 -5.98 4.56 19.12
N ALA A 4 -6.56 3.88 18.15
CA ALA A 4 -5.83 3.62 16.93
C ALA A 4 -5.39 4.95 16.33
N ALA A 5 -4.16 5.01 15.87
CA ALA A 5 -3.64 6.21 15.24
C ALA A 5 -4.35 6.50 13.91
N VAL A 6 -5.04 5.49 13.35
CA VAL A 6 -5.74 5.56 12.07
C VAL A 6 -7.14 4.97 12.22
N PRO A 7 -8.11 5.39 11.38
CA PRO A 7 -9.47 4.86 11.47
C PRO A 7 -9.54 3.37 11.13
N ASP A 8 -10.27 2.62 11.95
CA ASP A 8 -10.47 1.18 11.74
C ASP A 8 -11.19 0.88 10.44
N THR A 9 -12.13 1.74 10.04
CA THR A 9 -12.87 1.57 8.78
C THR A 9 -11.93 1.65 7.58
N ASP A 10 -10.93 2.52 7.65
CA ASP A 10 -9.95 2.64 6.58
C ASP A 10 -9.03 1.43 6.54
N LEU A 11 -8.64 0.90 7.70
CA LEU A 11 -7.85 -0.34 7.74
C LEU A 11 -8.64 -1.52 7.17
N ALA A 12 -9.95 -1.58 7.40
CA ALA A 12 -10.79 -2.60 6.82
C ALA A 12 -10.82 -2.50 5.28
N ARG A 13 -10.83 -1.29 4.74
CA ARG A 13 -10.75 -1.07 3.29
C ARG A 13 -9.42 -1.56 2.73
N VAL A 14 -8.33 -1.27 3.43
CA VAL A 14 -6.99 -1.74 3.02
C VAL A 14 -6.95 -3.27 3.01
N ARG A 15 -7.48 -3.91 4.05
CA ARG A 15 -7.50 -5.38 4.11
C ARG A 15 -8.26 -5.99 2.94
N ARG A 16 -9.43 -5.43 2.62
CA ARG A 16 -10.21 -5.90 1.47
C ARG A 16 -9.48 -5.68 0.15
N TRP A 17 -8.84 -4.53 0.01
CA TRP A 17 -8.07 -4.21 -1.19
C TRP A 17 -6.92 -5.21 -1.36
N CYS A 18 -6.17 -5.48 -0.31
CA CYS A 18 -5.07 -6.44 -0.34
C CYS A 18 -5.56 -7.85 -0.69
N ALA A 19 -6.68 -8.27 -0.10
CA ALA A 19 -7.24 -9.59 -0.36
C ALA A 19 -7.69 -9.75 -1.82
N ALA A 20 -8.16 -8.66 -2.43
CA ALA A 20 -8.63 -8.68 -3.81
C ALA A 20 -7.51 -8.50 -4.84
N ALA A 21 -6.33 -8.07 -4.39
CA ALA A 21 -5.24 -7.71 -5.30
C ALA A 21 -4.64 -8.91 -6.02
N VAL A 22 -4.74 -10.11 -5.45
CA VAL A 22 -4.17 -11.33 -6.02
C VAL A 22 -5.28 -12.38 -6.09
N PRO A 23 -5.48 -13.03 -7.24
CA PRO A 23 -6.49 -14.09 -7.33
C PRO A 23 -6.09 -15.28 -6.47
N PRO A 24 -7.08 -16.03 -5.93
CA PRO A 24 -6.78 -17.16 -5.02
C PRO A 24 -5.78 -18.17 -5.59
N ARG A 25 -5.82 -18.41 -6.89
CA ARG A 25 -4.94 -19.38 -7.54
C ARG A 25 -3.46 -18.98 -7.51
N ALA A 26 -3.16 -17.70 -7.26
CA ALA A 26 -1.80 -17.20 -7.27
C ALA A 26 -1.25 -16.93 -5.85
N LEU A 27 -2.03 -17.19 -4.80
CA LEU A 27 -1.62 -16.88 -3.43
C LEU A 27 -0.42 -17.70 -2.95
N ASP A 28 -0.14 -18.83 -3.60
CA ASP A 28 1.06 -19.62 -3.28
C ASP A 28 2.34 -18.98 -3.82
N GLU A 29 2.22 -18.04 -4.73
CA GLU A 29 3.37 -17.44 -5.40
C GLU A 29 3.55 -15.96 -5.08
N VAL A 30 2.44 -15.24 -4.89
CA VAL A 30 2.48 -13.80 -4.66
C VAL A 30 1.36 -13.40 -3.71
N ARG A 31 1.64 -12.43 -2.84
CA ARG A 31 0.66 -11.86 -1.92
C ARG A 31 0.85 -10.35 -1.85
N VAL A 32 -0.24 -9.64 -1.58
CA VAL A 32 -0.19 -8.22 -1.27
C VAL A 32 -0.61 -8.06 0.17
N GLU A 33 0.26 -7.42 0.96
CA GLU A 33 0.08 -7.29 2.39
C GLU A 33 0.21 -5.83 2.79
N HIS A 34 -0.25 -5.50 3.97
CA HIS A 34 -0.13 -4.15 4.51
C HIS A 34 0.49 -4.21 5.91
N HIS A 35 1.21 -3.16 6.24
CA HIS A 35 1.83 -3.02 7.57
C HIS A 35 1.50 -1.63 8.11
N VAL A 36 1.00 -1.59 9.34
CA VAL A 36 0.62 -0.34 9.99
C VAL A 36 1.71 0.03 11.00
N ARG A 37 2.17 1.26 10.91
CA ARG A 37 3.13 1.80 11.87
C ARG A 37 2.77 3.26 12.15
N GLY A 38 2.26 3.53 13.34
CA GLY A 38 1.77 4.86 13.66
C GLY A 38 0.65 5.25 12.71
N ARG A 39 0.82 6.34 11.98
CA ARG A 39 -0.15 6.83 11.02
C ARG A 39 0.15 6.42 9.59
N SER A 40 1.08 5.49 9.40
CA SER A 40 1.47 5.04 8.08
C SER A 40 0.99 3.63 7.83
N VAL A 41 0.46 3.38 6.64
CA VAL A 41 0.09 2.06 6.15
C VAL A 41 0.94 1.80 4.91
N THR A 42 1.81 0.79 4.97
CA THR A 42 2.70 0.46 3.87
C THR A 42 2.15 -0.77 3.15
N LEU A 43 2.05 -0.68 1.83
CA LEU A 43 1.59 -1.78 0.98
C LEU A 43 2.80 -2.49 0.39
N CYS A 44 2.83 -3.81 0.56
CA CYS A 44 3.95 -4.65 0.14
C CYS A 44 3.49 -5.77 -0.77
N GLU A 45 4.31 -6.08 -1.77
CA GLU A 45 4.14 -7.30 -2.55
C GLU A 45 5.17 -8.31 -2.08
N THR A 46 4.72 -9.51 -1.76
CA THR A 46 5.61 -10.59 -1.34
C THR A 46 5.54 -11.71 -2.36
N ARG A 47 6.71 -12.25 -2.73
CA ARG A 47 6.82 -13.30 -3.74
C ARG A 47 7.71 -14.41 -3.25
N VAL A 48 7.41 -15.65 -3.72
CA VAL A 48 8.33 -16.76 -3.47
C VAL A 48 9.63 -16.49 -4.23
N PRO A 49 10.77 -16.98 -3.71
CA PRO A 49 12.02 -16.87 -4.45
C PRO A 49 11.92 -17.59 -5.81
N TRP A 50 12.61 -17.06 -6.81
CA TRP A 50 12.58 -17.60 -8.17
C TRP A 50 13.04 -19.06 -8.21
N ASP A 51 13.91 -19.46 -7.29
CA ASP A 51 14.45 -20.84 -7.22
C ASP A 51 13.67 -21.74 -6.25
N GLY A 52 12.62 -21.22 -5.64
CA GLY A 52 11.81 -21.95 -4.66
C GLY A 52 12.49 -22.20 -3.33
N LYS A 53 13.61 -21.56 -3.06
CA LYS A 53 14.38 -21.76 -1.84
C LYS A 53 14.51 -20.45 -1.06
N GLY A 54 14.54 -20.60 0.27
CA GLY A 54 14.70 -19.44 1.15
C GLY A 54 13.40 -18.73 1.43
N ASP A 55 13.51 -17.54 2.03
CA ASP A 55 12.36 -16.76 2.45
C ASP A 55 11.72 -16.02 1.27
N TRP A 56 10.43 -15.69 1.41
CA TRP A 56 9.73 -14.87 0.44
C TRP A 56 10.37 -13.48 0.40
N THR A 57 10.45 -12.91 -0.80
CA THR A 57 10.94 -11.54 -0.96
C THR A 57 9.81 -10.56 -0.70
N HIS A 58 10.17 -9.39 -0.17
CA HIS A 58 9.21 -8.35 0.18
C HIS A 58 9.57 -7.06 -0.54
N TYR A 59 8.58 -6.47 -1.19
CA TYR A 59 8.77 -5.21 -1.90
C TYR A 59 7.68 -4.22 -1.50
N ALA A 60 8.06 -3.18 -0.77
CA ALA A 60 7.14 -2.09 -0.41
C ALA A 60 6.99 -1.17 -1.61
N PHE A 61 5.75 -0.99 -2.11
CA PHE A 61 5.53 -0.23 -3.33
C PHE A 61 4.69 1.03 -3.14
N ALA A 62 3.97 1.15 -2.04
CA ALA A 62 3.16 2.35 -1.76
C ALA A 62 3.02 2.53 -0.26
N GLN A 63 2.84 3.78 0.16
CA GLN A 63 2.60 4.10 1.55
C GLN A 63 1.51 5.17 1.64
N LEU A 64 0.58 4.97 2.57
CA LEU A 64 -0.48 5.92 2.84
C LEU A 64 -0.27 6.47 4.24
N ARG A 65 -0.25 7.80 4.36
CA ARG A 65 -0.04 8.47 5.65
C ARG A 65 -1.30 9.24 6.02
N TYR A 66 -1.84 8.93 7.19
CA TYR A 66 -3.05 9.57 7.68
C TYR A 66 -2.77 10.98 8.17
N ARG A 67 -3.64 11.91 7.81
CA ARG A 67 -3.57 13.31 8.23
C ARG A 67 -4.77 13.61 9.12
N PRO A 68 -4.63 13.55 10.46
CA PRO A 68 -5.77 13.69 11.36
C PRO A 68 -6.43 15.07 11.29
N ASP A 69 -5.68 16.13 10.98
CA ASP A 69 -6.24 17.49 10.91
C ASP A 69 -7.28 17.62 9.80
N SER A 70 -7.09 16.96 8.68
CA SER A 70 -8.02 16.99 7.55
C SER A 70 -8.81 15.69 7.40
N THR A 71 -8.56 14.70 8.26
CA THR A 71 -9.21 13.38 8.26
C THR A 71 -9.15 12.70 6.91
N ASP A 72 -8.02 12.84 6.24
CA ASP A 72 -7.77 12.19 4.95
C ASP A 72 -6.37 11.55 4.97
N TRP A 73 -5.95 11.07 3.81
CA TRP A 73 -4.69 10.37 3.65
C TRP A 73 -3.85 11.03 2.58
N ALA A 74 -2.53 10.80 2.63
CA ALA A 74 -1.61 11.20 1.58
C ALA A 74 -0.91 9.95 1.05
N LEU A 75 -0.72 9.89 -0.27
CA LEU A 75 -0.15 8.74 -0.96
C LEU A 75 1.30 9.02 -1.33
N TYR A 76 2.17 8.04 -1.04
CA TYR A 76 3.61 8.11 -1.28
C TYR A 76 4.07 6.95 -2.14
N TRP A 77 5.07 7.19 -2.97
CA TRP A 77 5.74 6.15 -3.75
C TRP A 77 7.19 6.01 -3.26
N ARG A 78 7.79 4.87 -3.54
CA ARG A 78 9.14 4.57 -3.05
C ARG A 78 10.12 4.56 -4.21
N ASP A 79 11.23 5.28 -4.08
CA ASP A 79 12.26 5.29 -5.11
C ASP A 79 13.19 4.08 -4.98
N ARG A 80 14.12 3.95 -5.93
CA ARG A 80 15.05 2.81 -5.96
C ARG A 80 15.97 2.76 -4.74
N ASN A 81 16.14 3.88 -4.06
CA ASN A 81 16.99 3.97 -2.87
C ASN A 81 16.20 3.74 -1.59
N GLY A 82 14.90 3.41 -1.70
CA GLY A 82 14.06 3.14 -0.55
C GLY A 82 13.47 4.36 0.13
N ARG A 83 13.54 5.52 -0.51
CA ARG A 83 12.98 6.75 0.04
C ARG A 83 11.56 6.97 -0.46
N TRP A 84 10.72 7.52 0.42
CA TRP A 84 9.33 7.80 0.12
C TRP A 84 9.15 9.23 -0.39
N HIS A 85 8.31 9.40 -1.40
CA HIS A 85 8.00 10.69 -2.01
C HIS A 85 6.50 10.83 -2.20
N GLU A 86 5.98 12.04 -2.00
CA GLU A 86 4.56 12.30 -2.25
C GLU A 86 4.25 12.09 -3.74
N HIS A 87 3.11 11.43 -4.00
CA HIS A 87 2.68 11.08 -5.36
C HIS A 87 2.02 12.29 -6.05
N VAL A 88 2.77 13.37 -6.20
CA VAL A 88 2.22 14.63 -6.72
C VAL A 88 2.08 14.64 -8.24
N GLN A 89 2.74 13.72 -8.95
CA GLN A 89 2.71 13.68 -10.41
C GLN A 89 1.58 12.84 -10.98
N GLY A 90 0.82 12.16 -10.12
CA GLY A 90 -0.32 11.39 -10.53
C GLY A 90 -1.60 12.22 -10.53
N ASN A 91 -2.73 11.54 -10.59
CA ASN A 91 -4.04 12.18 -10.62
C ASN A 91 -4.49 12.63 -9.23
N ARG A 92 -4.05 11.91 -8.19
CA ARG A 92 -4.44 12.21 -6.81
C ARG A 92 -3.41 11.69 -5.82
N TYR A 93 -3.00 12.53 -4.88
CA TYR A 93 -2.09 12.07 -3.82
C TYR A 93 -2.62 12.37 -2.41
N VAL A 94 -3.75 13.07 -2.30
CA VAL A 94 -4.46 13.26 -1.03
C VAL A 94 -5.93 12.96 -1.24
N GLY A 95 -6.57 12.35 -0.23
CA GLY A 95 -7.98 12.04 -0.31
C GLY A 95 -8.38 10.94 0.66
N SER A 96 -9.54 10.35 0.41
CA SER A 96 -10.01 9.23 1.20
C SER A 96 -9.19 7.97 0.88
N MET A 97 -9.25 6.98 1.77
CA MET A 97 -8.56 5.72 1.54
C MET A 97 -8.99 5.07 0.22
N ASP A 98 -10.30 5.06 -0.07
CA ASP A 98 -10.79 4.46 -1.33
C ASP A 98 -10.25 5.19 -2.55
N GLN A 99 -10.19 6.51 -2.49
CA GLN A 99 -9.65 7.31 -3.60
C GLN A 99 -8.19 7.00 -3.86
N LEU A 100 -7.40 6.85 -2.79
CA LEU A 100 -5.97 6.60 -2.94
C LEU A 100 -5.67 5.15 -3.33
N LEU A 101 -6.45 4.19 -2.86
CA LEU A 101 -6.30 2.81 -3.30
C LEU A 101 -6.65 2.68 -4.80
N ALA A 102 -7.66 3.42 -5.25
CA ALA A 102 -7.99 3.48 -6.67
C ALA A 102 -6.86 4.09 -7.50
N GLU A 103 -6.18 5.10 -6.95
CA GLU A 103 -5.02 5.71 -7.61
C GLU A 103 -3.87 4.70 -7.75
N VAL A 104 -3.64 3.88 -6.73
CA VAL A 104 -2.63 2.82 -6.79
C VAL A 104 -2.98 1.79 -7.86
N ASP A 105 -4.25 1.39 -7.94
CA ASP A 105 -4.71 0.45 -8.96
C ASP A 105 -4.53 1.01 -10.37
N ASP A 106 -4.86 2.28 -10.54
CA ASP A 106 -4.77 2.97 -11.81
C ASP A 106 -3.32 3.20 -12.23
N ASP A 107 -2.45 3.45 -11.25
CA ASP A 107 -1.00 3.60 -11.41
C ASP A 107 -0.65 4.48 -12.62
N PRO A 108 -1.18 5.73 -12.68
CA PRO A 108 -1.09 6.55 -13.90
C PRO A 108 0.34 6.89 -14.32
N THR A 109 1.27 6.89 -13.37
CA THR A 109 2.69 7.17 -13.65
C THR A 109 3.53 5.90 -13.71
N ALA A 110 2.90 4.73 -13.56
CA ALA A 110 3.57 3.43 -13.50
C ALA A 110 4.66 3.38 -12.42
N ILE A 111 4.46 4.13 -11.32
CA ILE A 111 5.47 4.29 -10.27
C ILE A 111 5.31 3.26 -9.16
N PHE A 112 4.11 2.67 -9.00
CA PHE A 112 3.84 1.73 -7.93
C PHE A 112 4.17 0.30 -8.34
N ARG A 113 3.53 -0.19 -9.37
CA ARG A 113 3.69 -1.60 -9.77
C ARG A 113 4.02 -1.75 -11.25
N GLY A 114 4.19 -0.65 -11.93
CA GLY A 114 4.53 -0.68 -13.34
C GLY A 114 3.36 -1.04 -14.20
#